data_76f8c006e14654397abd2441f28c6573
#
_entry.id   76f8c006e14654397abd2441f28c6573
#
_cell.length_a   1.000
_cell.length_b   1.000
_cell.length_c   1.000
_cell.angle_alpha   90.00
_cell.angle_beta   90.00
_cell.angle_gamma   90.00
#
_symmetry.space_group_name_H-M   'P 1'
#
loop_
_entity.id
_entity.type
_entity.pdbx_description
1 polymer ?
#
loop_
_entity_poly.entity_id
_entity_poly.type
_entity_poly.pdbx_seq_one_letter_code
_entity_poly.pdbx_strand_id
1 'polypeptide(L)'
;MRRFVLALLALFSLTAARADEGMWLLKLMQEQHLTDSLRKAGLQLAPEALYSENAPSLRDVVGRFGGGCTGEVVSPDGLIFTNNHCGFSFVQAMSDLKHNYLQDGFFAKSRAEELPVPGLTFTFVVRIDDVTARVEALARQKKYDQHTRQSAGVLAGLAEKLLKTSTLAKTPGVSARIVPFFGGNRYYMFFEQRYDDVRLVVNPPQQIAQFGFNQDNWLWPRHNADFAVFRIYADAQGRPARYAKTNVPLRREKWLPISLRGVEQGDYTMIMGFPGRTSRFLTASQVRLRCESINEPINLAGEAELRFMKSLMDSDKAASLKYAGEYMKLGNMVKNFGGMNASVASTRLLDIKAREEAAFREFAARSGRPEYRNIIERIDSLVAAVRDTLHDYNLLRFTYGAQDFHPNTAALSGFILRFAPRVQANWQRLDRGKKQIKAGAEEKKLYREFMTSAHRVALTTDFDYDLRKMKLLAPYWAKHHRLKAQPDFVRDDMNAYFDSLYAQTAFRDTAKINMYMATDYFEAFSEDPVISHWLLFDRLINEVYRPALDRYERKVAELNQIYVRGLCEMYGWTKAPDANSTLRMTYGSVRGYSPRDAVQ
;
A
#
# COMPACT_ATOMS: atom_id res chain seq x y z
N MET A 1 1.78 0.00 58.16
CA MET A 1 1.32 -1.16 57.37
C MET A 1 0.34 -0.80 56.24
N ARG A 2 -0.80 -0.11 56.43
CA ARG A 2 -1.75 0.24 55.33
C ARG A 2 -1.14 1.05 54.20
N ARG A 3 -0.24 1.99 54.45
CA ARG A 3 0.42 2.80 53.42
C ARG A 3 1.48 2.02 52.60
N PHE A 4 2.09 0.98 53.22
CA PHE A 4 3.02 0.09 52.52
C PHE A 4 2.31 -0.91 51.61
N VAL A 5 1.13 -1.39 52.02
CA VAL A 5 0.29 -2.29 51.19
C VAL A 5 -0.29 -1.53 49.98
N LEU A 6 -0.69 -0.27 50.17
CA LEU A 6 -1.16 0.57 49.05
C LEU A 6 -0.02 0.92 48.07
N ALA A 7 1.20 1.11 48.54
CA ALA A 7 2.37 1.31 47.67
C ALA A 7 2.77 0.03 46.95
N LEU A 8 2.66 -1.16 47.57
CA LEU A 8 2.87 -2.44 46.89
C LEU A 8 1.75 -2.74 45.85
N LEU A 9 0.48 -2.43 46.16
CA LEU A 9 -0.62 -2.58 45.22
C LEU A 9 -0.50 -1.58 44.05
N ALA A 10 0.00 -0.37 44.26
CA ALA A 10 0.28 0.60 43.21
C ALA A 10 1.49 0.19 42.33
N LEU A 11 2.48 -0.55 42.89
CA LEU A 11 3.57 -1.11 42.07
C LEU A 11 3.14 -2.33 41.24
N PHE A 12 2.14 -3.10 41.68
CA PHE A 12 1.59 -4.23 40.92
C PHE A 12 0.61 -3.80 39.81
N SER A 13 0.02 -2.62 39.90
CA SER A 13 -0.88 -2.09 38.85
C SER A 13 -0.15 -1.40 37.67
N LEU A 14 1.18 -1.36 37.68
CA LEU A 14 1.99 -0.77 36.60
C LEU A 14 2.60 -1.79 35.63
N THR A 15 2.17 -3.04 35.68
CA THR A 15 2.36 -3.94 34.54
C THR A 15 1.33 -3.61 33.46
N ALA A 16 1.42 -2.40 32.89
CA ALA A 16 0.79 -2.11 31.63
C ALA A 16 1.19 -3.23 30.67
N ALA A 17 0.21 -3.96 30.14
CA ALA A 17 0.43 -4.96 29.12
C ALA A 17 1.18 -4.29 27.96
N ARG A 18 2.51 -4.35 27.97
CA ARG A 18 3.32 -3.92 26.84
C ARG A 18 3.19 -5.01 25.81
N ALA A 19 2.53 -4.71 24.72
CA ALA A 19 2.65 -5.52 23.53
C ALA A 19 4.13 -5.57 23.14
N ASP A 20 4.63 -6.77 22.83
CA ASP A 20 6.00 -6.94 22.38
C ASP A 20 6.17 -6.14 21.07
N GLU A 21 7.13 -5.22 21.07
CA GLU A 21 7.27 -4.24 20.01
C GLU A 21 7.93 -4.86 18.79
N GLY A 22 7.36 -4.66 17.62
CA GLY A 22 8.08 -4.77 16.37
C GLY A 22 7.51 -5.72 15.34
N MET A 23 7.93 -5.47 14.11
CA MET A 23 7.78 -6.35 12.95
C MET A 23 9.19 -6.76 12.51
N TRP A 24 9.69 -7.83 13.08
CA TRP A 24 11.10 -8.22 13.05
C TRP A 24 11.50 -8.81 11.71
N LEU A 25 12.66 -8.42 11.21
CA LEU A 25 13.25 -9.07 10.04
C LEU A 25 14.00 -10.33 10.50
N LEU A 26 13.49 -11.49 10.09
CA LEU A 26 14.01 -12.79 10.54
C LEU A 26 15.51 -12.99 10.30
N LYS A 27 16.05 -12.46 9.18
CA LYS A 27 17.49 -12.49 8.88
C LYS A 27 18.34 -11.81 9.96
N LEU A 28 17.80 -10.82 10.68
CA LEU A 28 18.53 -10.06 11.70
C LEU A 28 18.30 -10.56 13.13
N MET A 29 17.67 -11.72 13.32
CA MET A 29 17.30 -12.23 14.65
C MET A 29 18.49 -12.31 15.63
N GLN A 30 19.63 -12.76 15.14
CA GLN A 30 20.84 -12.87 15.98
C GLN A 30 21.44 -11.49 16.29
N GLU A 31 21.59 -10.62 15.29
CA GLU A 31 22.11 -9.26 15.48
C GLU A 31 21.25 -8.41 16.42
N GLN A 32 19.94 -8.65 16.43
CA GLN A 32 18.97 -7.91 17.24
C GLN A 32 18.65 -8.59 18.57
N HIS A 33 19.40 -9.64 18.95
CA HIS A 33 19.17 -10.42 20.18
C HIS A 33 17.74 -10.96 20.33
N LEU A 34 17.05 -11.17 19.21
CA LEU A 34 15.64 -11.56 19.19
C LEU A 34 15.43 -13.00 19.67
N THR A 35 16.38 -13.89 19.43
CA THR A 35 16.30 -15.32 19.78
C THR A 35 16.03 -15.53 21.27
N ASP A 36 16.74 -14.82 22.15
CA ASP A 36 16.55 -14.95 23.59
C ASP A 36 15.20 -14.39 24.05
N SER A 37 14.75 -13.29 23.44
CA SER A 37 13.42 -12.71 23.70
C SER A 37 12.30 -13.67 23.28
N LEU A 38 12.42 -14.31 22.12
CA LEU A 38 11.47 -15.31 21.62
C LEU A 38 11.38 -16.53 22.57
N ARG A 39 12.53 -17.05 23.02
CA ARG A 39 12.57 -18.16 23.98
C ARG A 39 11.95 -17.79 25.33
N LYS A 40 12.24 -16.61 25.84
CA LYS A 40 11.62 -16.08 27.08
C LYS A 40 10.11 -15.89 26.93
N ALA A 41 9.63 -15.57 25.75
CA ALA A 41 8.20 -15.46 25.44
C ALA A 41 7.50 -16.83 25.26
N GLY A 42 8.27 -17.93 25.19
CA GLY A 42 7.73 -19.29 25.10
C GLY A 42 7.95 -20.01 23.77
N LEU A 43 8.73 -19.43 22.84
CA LEU A 43 9.06 -20.12 21.59
C LEU A 43 9.84 -21.41 21.85
N GLN A 44 9.32 -22.54 21.41
CA GLN A 44 9.95 -23.87 21.50
C GLN A 44 10.72 -24.27 20.25
N LEU A 45 10.47 -23.60 19.10
CA LEU A 45 11.16 -23.90 17.85
C LEU A 45 12.61 -23.39 17.88
N ALA A 46 13.49 -24.14 17.21
CA ALA A 46 14.83 -23.65 16.93
C ALA A 46 14.77 -22.43 15.97
N PRO A 47 15.67 -21.45 16.09
CA PRO A 47 15.70 -20.27 15.21
C PRO A 47 15.77 -20.62 13.72
N GLU A 48 16.49 -21.68 13.37
CA GLU A 48 16.64 -22.19 12.02
C GLU A 48 15.33 -22.72 11.43
N ALA A 49 14.40 -23.18 12.28
CA ALA A 49 13.05 -23.57 11.86
C ALA A 49 12.19 -22.38 11.47
N LEU A 50 12.46 -21.18 12.02
CA LEU A 50 11.78 -19.94 11.63
C LEU A 50 12.35 -19.39 10.30
N TYR A 51 13.68 -19.32 10.22
CA TYR A 51 14.38 -18.80 9.06
C TYR A 51 15.73 -19.51 8.89
N SER A 52 15.94 -20.08 7.71
CA SER A 52 17.22 -20.65 7.31
C SER A 52 17.52 -20.30 5.84
N GLU A 53 18.78 -20.07 5.52
CA GLU A 53 19.24 -19.90 4.13
C GLU A 53 19.56 -21.25 3.48
N ASN A 54 19.85 -22.28 4.31
CA ASN A 54 20.41 -23.55 3.86
C ASN A 54 19.47 -24.76 4.04
N ALA A 55 18.35 -24.57 4.73
CA ALA A 55 17.38 -25.64 5.02
C ALA A 55 15.94 -25.11 4.93
N PRO A 56 14.96 -26.00 4.67
CA PRO A 56 13.53 -25.63 4.72
C PRO A 56 13.13 -25.08 6.08
N SER A 57 12.45 -23.93 6.09
CA SER A 57 12.03 -23.20 7.29
C SER A 57 10.61 -22.66 7.13
N LEU A 58 10.08 -21.99 8.15
CA LEU A 58 8.76 -21.33 8.06
C LEU A 58 8.74 -20.21 6.98
N ARG A 59 9.90 -19.64 6.62
CA ARG A 59 10.01 -18.74 5.46
C ARG A 59 9.43 -19.35 4.18
N ASP A 60 9.58 -20.65 3.99
CA ASP A 60 9.24 -21.35 2.73
C ASP A 60 7.75 -21.68 2.62
N VAL A 61 6.98 -21.48 3.69
CA VAL A 61 5.54 -21.75 3.73
C VAL A 61 4.68 -20.49 3.75
N VAL A 62 5.28 -19.33 4.00
CA VAL A 62 4.60 -18.02 3.99
C VAL A 62 4.98 -17.26 2.74
N GLY A 63 3.99 -16.83 1.97
CA GLY A 63 4.21 -16.13 0.72
C GLY A 63 3.35 -14.88 0.57
N ARG A 64 3.74 -14.04 -0.38
CA ARG A 64 2.96 -12.86 -0.73
C ARG A 64 1.86 -13.27 -1.72
N PHE A 65 0.62 -13.04 -1.32
CA PHE A 65 -0.58 -13.29 -2.10
C PHE A 65 -0.97 -12.03 -2.87
N GLY A 66 -1.06 -12.14 -4.19
CA GLY A 66 -1.35 -11.00 -5.06
C GLY A 66 -0.35 -9.87 -4.91
N GLY A 67 -0.86 -8.64 -4.89
CA GLY A 67 -0.02 -7.43 -4.85
C GLY A 67 0.56 -7.07 -3.48
N GLY A 68 0.04 -7.58 -2.36
CA GLY A 68 0.47 -7.10 -1.05
C GLY A 68 -0.04 -7.84 0.17
N CYS A 69 -0.87 -8.85 0.01
CA CYS A 69 -1.36 -9.68 1.13
C CYS A 69 -0.39 -10.81 1.48
N THR A 70 -0.67 -11.50 2.56
CA THR A 70 0.02 -12.72 3.00
C THR A 70 -0.88 -13.91 2.80
N GLY A 71 -0.30 -15.05 2.44
CA GLY A 71 -0.94 -16.35 2.49
C GLY A 71 0.06 -17.39 2.97
N GLU A 72 -0.45 -18.46 3.53
CA GLU A 72 0.35 -19.57 4.05
C GLU A 72 -0.06 -20.90 3.42
N VAL A 73 0.93 -21.73 3.13
CA VAL A 73 0.73 -23.08 2.60
C VAL A 73 0.38 -24.03 3.74
N VAL A 74 -0.80 -24.64 3.69
CA VAL A 74 -1.35 -25.50 4.74
C VAL A 74 -1.50 -26.96 4.34
N SER A 75 -1.01 -27.34 3.16
CA SER A 75 -0.99 -28.74 2.72
C SER A 75 0.21 -29.05 1.84
N PRO A 76 0.60 -30.34 1.71
CA PRO A 76 1.67 -30.75 0.79
C PRO A 76 1.35 -30.47 -0.68
N ASP A 77 0.07 -30.22 -1.01
CA ASP A 77 -0.44 -29.99 -2.36
C ASP A 77 -0.71 -28.50 -2.65
N GLY A 78 0.03 -27.60 -2.01
CA GLY A 78 0.00 -26.17 -2.32
C GLY A 78 -1.30 -25.46 -1.97
N LEU A 79 -2.13 -25.98 -1.04
CA LEU A 79 -3.30 -25.30 -0.54
C LEU A 79 -2.88 -24.08 0.28
N ILE A 80 -3.51 -22.94 0.04
CA ILE A 80 -3.19 -21.66 0.67
C ILE A 80 -4.39 -21.19 1.48
N PHE A 81 -4.15 -20.72 2.71
CA PHE A 81 -5.07 -19.89 3.46
C PHE A 81 -4.65 -18.44 3.36
N THR A 82 -5.62 -17.54 3.25
CA THR A 82 -5.44 -16.09 3.29
C THR A 82 -6.74 -15.42 3.75
N ASN A 83 -6.75 -14.10 3.89
CA ASN A 83 -7.95 -13.35 4.21
C ASN A 83 -8.90 -13.25 3.00
N ASN A 84 -10.21 -13.23 3.26
CA ASN A 84 -11.23 -13.00 2.23
C ASN A 84 -11.01 -11.66 1.52
N HIS A 85 -10.77 -10.58 2.28
CA HIS A 85 -10.55 -9.26 1.69
C HIS A 85 -9.33 -9.21 0.75
N CYS A 86 -8.37 -10.11 0.89
CA CYS A 86 -7.21 -10.22 -0.01
C CYS A 86 -7.60 -10.83 -1.37
N GLY A 87 -8.53 -11.77 -1.37
CA GLY A 87 -9.09 -12.38 -2.58
C GLY A 87 -10.22 -11.58 -3.23
N PHE A 88 -10.77 -10.61 -2.51
CA PHE A 88 -12.06 -9.97 -2.82
C PHE A 88 -12.15 -9.43 -4.26
N SER A 89 -11.21 -8.60 -4.69
CA SER A 89 -11.25 -8.01 -6.04
C SER A 89 -11.09 -9.05 -7.16
N PHE A 90 -10.38 -10.13 -6.89
CA PHE A 90 -10.23 -11.23 -7.83
C PHE A 90 -11.54 -12.03 -7.94
N VAL A 91 -12.17 -12.34 -6.80
CA VAL A 91 -13.47 -13.04 -6.77
C VAL A 91 -14.57 -12.15 -7.39
N GLN A 92 -14.55 -10.84 -7.12
CA GLN A 92 -15.44 -9.86 -7.76
C GLN A 92 -15.31 -9.89 -9.28
N ALA A 93 -14.09 -9.89 -9.81
CA ALA A 93 -13.85 -9.93 -11.26
C ALA A 93 -14.31 -11.22 -11.94
N MET A 94 -14.49 -12.29 -11.19
CA MET A 94 -15.05 -13.58 -11.66
C MET A 94 -16.56 -13.71 -11.42
N SER A 95 -17.18 -12.75 -10.71
CA SER A 95 -18.60 -12.77 -10.37
C SER A 95 -19.42 -12.01 -11.41
N ASP A 96 -20.63 -12.49 -11.64
CA ASP A 96 -21.67 -11.82 -12.41
C ASP A 96 -23.03 -11.94 -11.68
N LEU A 97 -24.11 -11.44 -12.27
CA LEU A 97 -25.43 -11.50 -11.65
C LEU A 97 -26.03 -12.92 -11.57
N LYS A 98 -25.49 -13.89 -12.33
CA LYS A 98 -25.93 -15.30 -12.30
C LYS A 98 -25.04 -16.14 -11.39
N HIS A 99 -23.76 -15.78 -11.26
CA HIS A 99 -22.75 -16.47 -10.48
C HIS A 99 -22.05 -15.48 -9.57
N ASN A 100 -22.74 -15.05 -8.53
CA ASN A 100 -22.21 -14.05 -7.59
C ASN A 100 -21.39 -14.74 -6.48
N TYR A 101 -20.16 -15.13 -6.81
CA TYR A 101 -19.24 -15.80 -5.87
C TYR A 101 -18.89 -14.97 -4.65
N LEU A 102 -19.07 -13.64 -4.70
CA LEU A 102 -18.93 -12.80 -3.50
C LEU A 102 -20.09 -13.01 -2.54
N GLN A 103 -21.32 -12.86 -3.02
CA GLN A 103 -22.52 -12.91 -2.18
C GLN A 103 -22.83 -14.33 -1.73
N ASP A 104 -22.80 -15.28 -2.67
CA ASP A 104 -23.29 -16.66 -2.48
C ASP A 104 -22.17 -17.59 -2.00
N GLY A 105 -20.93 -17.16 -2.13
CA GLY A 105 -19.75 -17.98 -1.87
C GLY A 105 -19.41 -18.93 -3.02
N PHE A 106 -18.29 -19.63 -2.87
CA PHE A 106 -17.83 -20.67 -3.78
C PHE A 106 -17.11 -21.77 -3.00
N PHE A 107 -17.39 -23.04 -3.34
CA PHE A 107 -16.76 -24.22 -2.71
C PHE A 107 -16.51 -25.27 -3.79
N ALA A 108 -15.25 -25.46 -4.17
CA ALA A 108 -14.85 -26.54 -5.08
C ALA A 108 -14.94 -27.90 -4.35
N LYS A 109 -15.70 -28.84 -4.90
CA LYS A 109 -15.84 -30.20 -4.36
C LYS A 109 -14.71 -31.12 -4.83
N SER A 110 -14.02 -30.73 -5.89
CA SER A 110 -12.91 -31.46 -6.48
C SER A 110 -11.90 -30.50 -7.11
N ARG A 111 -10.70 -30.98 -7.41
CA ARG A 111 -9.67 -30.19 -8.09
C ARG A 111 -10.08 -29.74 -9.50
N ALA A 112 -10.97 -30.46 -10.14
CA ALA A 112 -11.50 -30.11 -11.46
C ALA A 112 -12.42 -28.87 -11.40
N GLU A 113 -13.01 -28.60 -10.25
CA GLU A 113 -13.90 -27.45 -10.02
C GLU A 113 -13.14 -26.20 -9.54
N GLU A 114 -11.86 -26.33 -9.18
CA GLU A 114 -11.06 -25.18 -8.73
C GLU A 114 -10.91 -24.15 -9.87
N LEU A 115 -11.34 -22.90 -9.61
CA LEU A 115 -11.42 -21.85 -10.62
C LEU A 115 -10.09 -21.13 -10.82
N PRO A 116 -9.52 -21.09 -12.03
CA PRO A 116 -8.36 -20.27 -12.33
C PRO A 116 -8.65 -18.78 -12.06
N VAL A 117 -7.74 -18.09 -11.37
CA VAL A 117 -7.90 -16.68 -11.04
C VAL A 117 -6.96 -15.83 -11.88
N PRO A 118 -7.46 -15.15 -12.94
CA PRO A 118 -6.62 -14.36 -13.82
C PRO A 118 -5.87 -13.25 -13.09
N GLY A 119 -4.56 -13.18 -13.30
CA GLY A 119 -3.71 -12.13 -12.72
C GLY A 119 -3.34 -12.31 -11.23
N LEU A 120 -3.91 -13.31 -10.55
CA LEU A 120 -3.50 -13.64 -9.19
C LEU A 120 -2.16 -14.37 -9.19
N THR A 121 -1.27 -13.99 -8.28
CA THR A 121 0.06 -14.60 -8.15
C THR A 121 0.34 -14.96 -6.70
N PHE A 122 1.22 -15.94 -6.50
CA PHE A 122 1.77 -16.26 -5.18
C PHE A 122 3.30 -16.25 -5.23
N THR A 123 3.94 -15.56 -4.30
CA THR A 123 5.38 -15.29 -4.37
C THR A 123 6.06 -15.66 -3.05
N PHE A 124 7.05 -16.57 -3.12
CA PHE A 124 7.89 -16.96 -1.99
C PHE A 124 9.20 -16.17 -1.97
N VAL A 125 9.70 -15.85 -0.78
CA VAL A 125 11.06 -15.35 -0.59
C VAL A 125 12.03 -16.53 -0.56
N VAL A 126 12.97 -16.57 -1.49
CA VAL A 126 13.94 -17.68 -1.60
C VAL A 126 15.30 -17.36 -0.99
N ARG A 127 15.71 -16.07 -0.98
CA ARG A 127 16.97 -15.60 -0.36
C ARG A 127 16.90 -14.12 -0.03
N ILE A 128 17.63 -13.71 1.00
CA ILE A 128 17.77 -12.30 1.40
C ILE A 128 19.27 -12.01 1.57
N ASP A 129 19.81 -11.07 0.79
CA ASP A 129 21.22 -10.65 0.86
C ASP A 129 21.32 -9.21 1.39
N ASP A 130 22.29 -8.92 2.27
CA ASP A 130 22.68 -7.54 2.56
C ASP A 130 23.48 -6.97 1.38
N VAL A 131 22.97 -5.92 0.77
CA VAL A 131 23.59 -5.23 -0.36
C VAL A 131 23.91 -3.77 -0.07
N THR A 132 23.96 -3.41 1.21
CA THR A 132 24.20 -2.02 1.67
C THR A 132 25.47 -1.44 1.02
N ALA A 133 26.59 -2.15 1.09
CA ALA A 133 27.85 -1.69 0.50
C ALA A 133 27.76 -1.50 -1.03
N ARG A 134 26.94 -2.32 -1.73
CA ARG A 134 26.73 -2.19 -3.18
C ARG A 134 25.93 -0.96 -3.54
N VAL A 135 24.87 -0.67 -2.79
CA VAL A 135 24.05 0.54 -2.98
C VAL A 135 24.87 1.79 -2.67
N GLU A 136 25.65 1.79 -1.60
CA GLU A 136 26.53 2.91 -1.25
C GLU A 136 27.61 3.16 -2.28
N ALA A 137 28.24 2.10 -2.81
CA ALA A 137 29.24 2.22 -3.87
C ALA A 137 28.65 2.83 -5.14
N LEU A 138 27.45 2.38 -5.56
CA LEU A 138 26.74 2.96 -6.71
C LEU A 138 26.39 4.44 -6.45
N ALA A 139 25.89 4.77 -5.26
CA ALA A 139 25.52 6.13 -4.91
C ALA A 139 26.74 7.07 -4.94
N ARG A 140 27.89 6.64 -4.41
CA ARG A 140 29.17 7.40 -4.51
C ARG A 140 29.61 7.58 -5.96
N GLN A 141 29.60 6.52 -6.76
CA GLN A 141 30.00 6.56 -8.17
C GLN A 141 29.13 7.53 -8.99
N LYS A 142 27.82 7.51 -8.77
CA LYS A 142 26.84 8.30 -9.51
C LYS A 142 26.50 9.65 -8.86
N LYS A 143 27.10 9.95 -7.71
CA LYS A 143 26.81 11.17 -6.89
C LYS A 143 25.32 11.33 -6.56
N TYR A 144 24.63 10.22 -6.27
CA TYR A 144 23.21 10.25 -5.90
C TYR A 144 23.05 10.81 -4.47
N ASP A 145 22.10 11.74 -4.31
CA ASP A 145 21.61 12.13 -3.00
C ASP A 145 20.79 10.99 -2.33
N GLN A 146 20.42 11.17 -1.08
CA GLN A 146 19.70 10.15 -0.32
C GLN A 146 18.33 9.81 -0.92
N HIS A 147 17.62 10.79 -1.43
CA HIS A 147 16.32 10.59 -2.07
C HIS A 147 16.47 9.75 -3.36
N THR A 148 17.37 10.15 -4.24
CA THR A 148 17.65 9.44 -5.51
C THR A 148 18.14 8.01 -5.26
N ARG A 149 19.04 7.81 -4.27
CA ARG A 149 19.55 6.50 -3.91
C ARG A 149 18.47 5.52 -3.48
N GLN A 150 17.38 6.01 -2.84
CA GLN A 150 16.24 5.20 -2.43
C GLN A 150 15.15 5.08 -3.50
N SER A 151 15.30 5.74 -4.63
CA SER A 151 14.28 5.71 -5.69
C SER A 151 14.09 4.30 -6.26
N ALA A 152 12.84 3.96 -6.55
CA ALA A 152 12.48 2.64 -7.06
C ALA A 152 13.25 2.27 -8.34
N GLY A 153 13.47 3.22 -9.25
CA GLY A 153 14.20 3.00 -10.50
C GLY A 153 15.67 2.65 -10.29
N VAL A 154 16.36 3.37 -9.38
CA VAL A 154 17.78 3.10 -9.06
C VAL A 154 17.94 1.73 -8.41
N LEU A 155 17.08 1.42 -7.42
CA LEU A 155 17.15 0.15 -6.70
C LEU A 155 16.75 -1.04 -7.59
N ALA A 156 15.75 -0.89 -8.47
CA ALA A 156 15.37 -1.93 -9.43
C ALA A 156 16.47 -2.22 -10.45
N GLY A 157 17.10 -1.19 -11.02
CA GLY A 157 18.22 -1.37 -11.96
C GLY A 157 19.43 -2.07 -11.34
N LEU A 158 19.74 -1.75 -10.07
CA LEU A 158 20.80 -2.45 -9.34
C LEU A 158 20.41 -3.91 -9.02
N ALA A 159 19.17 -4.14 -8.58
CA ALA A 159 18.67 -5.49 -8.29
C ALA A 159 18.73 -6.40 -9.53
N GLU A 160 18.31 -5.90 -10.70
CA GLU A 160 18.40 -6.64 -11.96
C GLU A 160 19.86 -7.00 -12.31
N LYS A 161 20.78 -6.04 -12.18
CA LYS A 161 22.21 -6.28 -12.43
C LYS A 161 22.78 -7.35 -11.50
N LEU A 162 22.47 -7.28 -10.21
CA LEU A 162 22.96 -8.24 -9.22
C LEU A 162 22.31 -9.63 -9.40
N LEU A 163 21.03 -9.70 -9.78
CA LEU A 163 20.37 -10.96 -10.10
C LEU A 163 21.06 -11.68 -11.24
N LYS A 164 21.41 -10.98 -12.34
CA LYS A 164 22.09 -11.57 -13.52
C LYS A 164 23.41 -12.26 -13.19
N THR A 165 24.08 -11.82 -12.12
CA THR A 165 25.36 -12.40 -11.68
C THR A 165 25.21 -13.38 -10.52
N SER A 166 24.01 -13.62 -10.04
CA SER A 166 23.72 -14.51 -8.91
C SER A 166 23.55 -15.97 -9.36
N THR A 167 23.67 -16.90 -8.43
CA THR A 167 23.36 -18.33 -8.64
C THR A 167 21.90 -18.57 -9.01
N LEU A 168 21.00 -17.63 -8.72
CA LEU A 168 19.56 -17.69 -9.00
C LEU A 168 19.18 -17.10 -10.36
N ALA A 169 20.13 -16.60 -11.15
CA ALA A 169 19.87 -15.92 -12.42
C ALA A 169 19.06 -16.75 -13.42
N LYS A 170 19.20 -18.08 -13.39
CA LYS A 170 18.53 -19.01 -14.32
C LYS A 170 17.36 -19.77 -13.68
N THR A 171 17.03 -19.48 -12.42
CA THR A 171 15.93 -20.17 -11.73
C THR A 171 14.59 -19.65 -12.26
N PRO A 172 13.70 -20.53 -12.76
CA PRO A 172 12.41 -20.12 -13.30
C PRO A 172 11.57 -19.31 -12.30
N GLY A 173 10.96 -18.22 -12.76
CA GLY A 173 10.08 -17.38 -11.96
C GLY A 173 10.78 -16.54 -10.88
N VAL A 174 12.12 -16.55 -10.80
CA VAL A 174 12.86 -15.73 -9.83
C VAL A 174 13.06 -14.31 -10.35
N SER A 175 12.73 -13.38 -9.50
CA SER A 175 13.03 -11.95 -9.63
C SER A 175 13.73 -11.46 -8.36
N ALA A 176 14.22 -10.21 -8.39
CA ALA A 176 14.84 -9.63 -7.21
C ALA A 176 14.44 -8.16 -7.05
N ARG A 177 14.37 -7.72 -5.80
CA ARG A 177 14.16 -6.30 -5.46
C ARG A 177 15.03 -5.90 -4.28
N ILE A 178 15.56 -4.69 -4.31
CA ILE A 178 16.31 -4.09 -3.20
C ILE A 178 15.37 -3.17 -2.43
N VAL A 179 15.38 -3.30 -1.10
CA VAL A 179 14.50 -2.55 -0.21
C VAL A 179 15.33 -1.82 0.84
N PRO A 180 15.08 -0.51 1.07
CA PRO A 180 15.73 0.24 2.14
C PRO A 180 15.13 -0.09 3.50
N PHE A 181 15.99 -0.09 4.52
CA PHE A 181 15.68 -0.28 5.93
C PHE A 181 16.32 0.82 6.78
N PHE A 182 15.75 1.08 7.95
CA PHE A 182 16.28 2.05 8.91
C PHE A 182 16.55 3.43 8.26
N GLY A 183 15.54 3.96 7.54
CA GLY A 183 15.68 5.25 6.86
C GLY A 183 16.70 5.27 5.71
N GLY A 184 17.04 4.10 5.15
CA GLY A 184 18.06 3.97 4.10
C GLY A 184 19.49 3.86 4.63
N ASN A 185 19.66 3.44 5.89
CA ASN A 185 20.96 3.11 6.47
C ASN A 185 21.39 1.67 6.20
N ARG A 186 20.45 0.79 5.83
CA ARG A 186 20.71 -0.58 5.36
C ARG A 186 19.87 -0.90 4.14
N TYR A 187 20.32 -1.81 3.29
CA TYR A 187 19.62 -2.25 2.08
C TYR A 187 19.70 -3.76 1.97
N TYR A 188 18.56 -4.41 1.83
CA TYR A 188 18.47 -5.85 1.64
C TYR A 188 17.86 -6.17 0.27
N MET A 189 18.47 -7.15 -0.43
CA MET A 189 17.98 -7.68 -1.69
C MET A 189 17.21 -8.95 -1.43
N PHE A 190 15.93 -8.95 -1.80
CA PHE A 190 15.04 -10.10 -1.70
C PHE A 190 14.97 -10.79 -3.06
N PHE A 191 15.33 -12.04 -3.10
CA PHE A 191 15.09 -12.92 -4.25
C PHE A 191 13.76 -13.60 -4.02
N GLU A 192 12.86 -13.50 -5.00
CA GLU A 192 11.47 -13.92 -4.88
C GLU A 192 11.09 -14.81 -6.05
N GLN A 193 10.49 -15.98 -5.79
CA GLN A 193 9.98 -16.87 -6.81
C GLN A 193 8.47 -16.76 -6.90
N ARG A 194 7.95 -16.44 -8.09
CA ARG A 194 6.55 -16.16 -8.36
C ARG A 194 5.89 -17.28 -9.15
N TYR A 195 4.71 -17.67 -8.71
CA TYR A 195 3.79 -18.60 -9.36
C TYR A 195 2.57 -17.85 -9.87
N ASP A 196 2.18 -18.09 -11.12
CA ASP A 196 1.13 -17.35 -11.83
C ASP A 196 -0.16 -18.18 -12.05
N ASP A 197 -0.18 -19.48 -11.75
CA ASP A 197 -1.40 -20.31 -11.74
C ASP A 197 -1.85 -20.53 -10.30
N VAL A 198 -2.74 -19.64 -9.83
CA VAL A 198 -3.39 -19.74 -8.53
C VAL A 198 -4.88 -19.88 -8.75
N ARG A 199 -5.52 -20.87 -8.09
CA ARG A 199 -6.92 -21.18 -8.29
C ARG A 199 -7.71 -21.01 -7.00
N LEU A 200 -8.95 -20.54 -7.13
CA LEU A 200 -9.90 -20.40 -6.04
C LEU A 200 -10.43 -21.79 -5.66
N VAL A 201 -10.37 -22.10 -4.37
CA VAL A 201 -10.89 -23.36 -3.79
C VAL A 201 -12.10 -23.08 -2.92
N VAL A 202 -12.02 -22.09 -2.02
CA VAL A 202 -13.12 -21.68 -1.16
C VAL A 202 -13.16 -20.16 -1.03
N ASN A 203 -14.32 -19.59 -1.24
CA ASN A 203 -14.68 -18.25 -0.85
C ASN A 203 -15.97 -18.31 -0.04
N PRO A 204 -15.98 -18.04 1.26
CA PRO A 204 -17.22 -18.03 2.05
C PRO A 204 -18.21 -17.00 1.53
N PRO A 205 -19.52 -17.20 1.71
CA PRO A 205 -20.52 -16.17 1.44
C PRO A 205 -20.20 -14.86 2.18
N GLN A 206 -20.52 -13.73 1.56
CA GLN A 206 -20.21 -12.40 2.10
C GLN A 206 -20.72 -12.20 3.54
N GLN A 207 -21.89 -12.75 3.86
CA GLN A 207 -22.45 -12.66 5.22
C GLN A 207 -21.58 -13.31 6.29
N ILE A 208 -20.79 -14.32 5.92
CA ILE A 208 -19.82 -14.96 6.82
C ILE A 208 -18.49 -14.21 6.78
N ALA A 209 -17.94 -14.03 5.57
CA ALA A 209 -16.59 -13.50 5.39
C ALA A 209 -16.43 -12.02 5.78
N GLN A 210 -17.53 -11.27 5.80
CA GLN A 210 -17.50 -9.82 5.95
C GLN A 210 -18.51 -9.26 6.97
N PHE A 211 -19.04 -10.09 7.89
CA PHE A 211 -19.87 -9.52 8.95
C PHE A 211 -19.02 -8.55 9.81
N GLY A 212 -19.64 -7.46 10.28
CA GLY A 212 -18.93 -6.36 10.94
C GLY A 212 -18.08 -5.50 9.99
N PHE A 213 -17.83 -5.93 8.78
CA PHE A 213 -17.12 -5.33 7.65
C PHE A 213 -16.46 -3.95 7.93
N ASN A 214 -17.00 -2.85 7.41
CA ASN A 214 -16.45 -1.51 7.65
C ASN A 214 -16.60 -1.02 9.10
N GLN A 215 -17.60 -1.50 9.83
CA GLN A 215 -17.80 -1.13 11.24
C GLN A 215 -16.66 -1.63 12.11
N ASP A 216 -16.24 -2.89 11.92
CA ASP A 216 -15.21 -3.52 12.74
C ASP A 216 -13.79 -3.38 12.17
N ASN A 217 -13.65 -2.90 10.92
CA ASN A 217 -12.36 -2.76 10.30
C ASN A 217 -11.47 -1.77 11.08
N TRP A 218 -10.20 -2.14 11.30
CA TRP A 218 -9.23 -1.40 12.13
C TRP A 218 -9.61 -1.24 13.60
N LEU A 219 -10.62 -1.98 14.08
CA LEU A 219 -10.99 -2.02 15.50
C LEU A 219 -10.50 -3.32 16.14
N TRP A 220 -10.27 -3.28 17.43
CA TRP A 220 -9.90 -4.41 18.27
C TRP A 220 -10.64 -4.31 19.63
N PRO A 221 -11.15 -5.42 20.14
CA PRO A 221 -11.16 -6.77 19.58
C PRO A 221 -12.12 -6.87 18.38
N ARG A 222 -11.86 -7.88 17.52
CA ARG A 222 -12.63 -8.11 16.31
C ARG A 222 -13.09 -9.56 16.22
N HIS A 223 -14.35 -9.76 15.84
CA HIS A 223 -14.92 -11.06 15.55
C HIS A 223 -15.39 -11.09 14.09
N ASN A 224 -14.74 -11.90 13.26
CA ASN A 224 -15.16 -12.17 11.89
C ASN A 224 -14.56 -13.49 11.39
N ALA A 225 -14.98 -13.92 10.19
CA ALA A 225 -14.46 -15.10 9.52
C ALA A 225 -13.84 -14.71 8.17
N ASP A 226 -12.93 -13.72 8.20
CA ASP A 226 -12.24 -13.15 7.04
C ASP A 226 -11.19 -14.12 6.51
N PHE A 227 -11.64 -15.20 5.84
CA PHE A 227 -10.76 -16.18 5.21
C PHE A 227 -11.20 -16.52 3.78
N ALA A 228 -10.24 -16.95 2.98
CA ALA A 228 -10.45 -17.58 1.67
C ALA A 228 -9.35 -18.61 1.42
N VAL A 229 -9.65 -19.60 0.58
CA VAL A 229 -8.75 -20.71 0.30
C VAL A 229 -8.45 -20.77 -1.19
N PHE A 230 -7.17 -20.87 -1.51
CA PHE A 230 -6.67 -20.99 -2.87
C PHE A 230 -5.70 -22.16 -2.98
N ARG A 231 -5.26 -22.48 -4.20
CA ARG A 231 -4.21 -23.47 -4.44
C ARG A 231 -3.25 -22.99 -5.51
N ILE A 232 -1.95 -23.21 -5.25
CA ILE A 232 -0.90 -22.97 -6.23
C ILE A 232 -0.79 -24.18 -7.16
N TYR A 233 -0.70 -23.91 -8.45
CA TYR A 233 -0.40 -24.87 -9.49
C TYR A 233 0.92 -24.55 -10.17
N ALA A 234 1.58 -25.57 -10.70
CA ALA A 234 2.86 -25.51 -11.38
C ALA A 234 2.87 -26.48 -12.56
N ASP A 235 3.92 -26.43 -13.39
CA ASP A 235 4.12 -27.48 -14.38
C ASP A 235 4.44 -28.85 -13.70
N ALA A 236 4.50 -29.90 -14.49
CA ALA A 236 4.75 -31.26 -13.97
C ALA A 236 6.10 -31.42 -13.24
N GLN A 237 7.02 -30.49 -13.43
CA GLN A 237 8.33 -30.43 -12.75
C GLN A 237 8.33 -29.50 -11.54
N GLY A 238 7.19 -28.94 -11.15
CA GLY A 238 7.05 -28.00 -10.03
C GLY A 238 7.56 -26.57 -10.34
N ARG A 239 7.83 -26.25 -11.60
CA ARG A 239 8.29 -24.91 -11.99
C ARG A 239 7.13 -23.95 -12.17
N PRO A 240 7.31 -22.65 -11.85
CA PRO A 240 6.32 -21.63 -12.14
C PRO A 240 5.87 -21.66 -13.61
N ALA A 241 4.56 -21.66 -13.82
CA ALA A 241 3.95 -21.67 -15.14
C ALA A 241 2.71 -20.77 -15.15
N ARG A 242 2.34 -20.26 -16.33
CA ARG A 242 1.03 -19.66 -16.56
C ARG A 242 -0.05 -20.75 -16.52
N TYR A 243 -1.29 -20.35 -16.29
CA TYR A 243 -2.42 -21.28 -16.31
C TYR A 243 -2.40 -22.22 -17.53
N ALA A 244 -2.47 -23.50 -17.26
CA ALA A 244 -2.70 -24.55 -18.24
C ALA A 244 -3.51 -25.69 -17.60
N LYS A 245 -4.36 -26.36 -18.38
CA LYS A 245 -5.14 -27.50 -17.88
C LYS A 245 -4.26 -28.68 -17.42
N THR A 246 -3.03 -28.74 -17.94
CA THR A 246 -2.03 -29.77 -17.63
C THR A 246 -1.22 -29.46 -16.37
N ASN A 247 -1.35 -28.25 -15.80
CA ASN A 247 -0.66 -27.94 -14.55
C ASN A 247 -1.20 -28.78 -13.40
N VAL A 248 -0.31 -29.10 -12.47
CA VAL A 248 -0.58 -29.91 -11.28
C VAL A 248 -0.44 -29.07 -10.02
N PRO A 249 -1.09 -29.42 -8.89
CA PRO A 249 -0.87 -28.79 -7.61
C PRO A 249 0.62 -28.74 -7.25
N LEU A 250 1.09 -27.60 -6.80
CA LEU A 250 2.49 -27.44 -6.40
C LEU A 250 2.80 -28.30 -5.17
N ARG A 251 3.72 -29.25 -5.32
CA ARG A 251 4.21 -30.08 -4.22
C ARG A 251 5.14 -29.29 -3.32
N ARG A 252 4.90 -29.34 -2.02
CA ARG A 252 5.74 -28.69 -1.01
C ARG A 252 6.24 -29.69 0.02
N GLU A 253 7.53 -29.59 0.32
CA GLU A 253 8.16 -30.42 1.37
C GLU A 253 7.78 -29.94 2.77
N LYS A 254 7.44 -28.66 2.91
CA LYS A 254 7.04 -28.03 4.16
C LYS A 254 5.73 -27.26 3.99
N TRP A 255 4.86 -27.41 4.98
CA TRP A 255 3.58 -26.70 5.11
C TRP A 255 3.24 -26.51 6.59
N LEU A 256 2.28 -25.65 6.90
CA LEU A 256 1.76 -25.46 8.26
C LEU A 256 0.64 -26.46 8.53
N PRO A 257 0.79 -27.38 9.48
CA PRO A 257 -0.33 -28.20 9.93
C PRO A 257 -1.34 -27.35 10.69
N ILE A 258 -2.64 -27.64 10.49
CA ILE A 258 -3.73 -26.95 11.16
C ILE A 258 -3.91 -27.59 12.54
N SER A 259 -3.76 -26.79 13.61
CA SER A 259 -4.05 -27.23 14.97
C SER A 259 -5.52 -27.00 15.32
N LEU A 260 -6.17 -28.04 15.82
CA LEU A 260 -7.54 -27.97 16.35
C LEU A 260 -7.58 -27.84 17.88
N ARG A 261 -6.43 -27.78 18.54
CA ARG A 261 -6.34 -27.64 20.01
C ARG A 261 -6.90 -26.30 20.51
N GLY A 262 -6.87 -25.27 19.69
CA GLY A 262 -7.12 -23.90 20.11
C GLY A 262 -5.93 -23.27 20.82
N VAL A 263 -6.18 -22.23 21.59
CA VAL A 263 -5.17 -21.50 22.37
C VAL A 263 -5.63 -21.31 23.80
N GLU A 264 -4.68 -21.24 24.73
CA GLU A 264 -4.90 -21.01 26.16
C GLU A 264 -4.19 -19.73 26.61
N GLN A 265 -4.63 -19.18 27.74
CA GLN A 265 -3.98 -18.00 28.31
C GLN A 265 -2.50 -18.30 28.62
N GLY A 266 -1.61 -17.47 28.13
CA GLY A 266 -0.16 -17.61 28.28
C GLY A 266 0.52 -18.34 27.13
N ASP A 267 -0.23 -18.96 26.22
CA ASP A 267 0.34 -19.60 25.03
C ASP A 267 1.14 -18.59 24.20
N TYR A 268 2.31 -19.02 23.73
CA TYR A 268 3.09 -18.26 22.77
C TYR A 268 2.39 -18.26 21.41
N THR A 269 2.30 -17.09 20.81
CA THR A 269 1.77 -16.92 19.45
C THR A 269 2.69 -16.05 18.60
N MET A 270 2.70 -16.28 17.29
CA MET A 270 3.43 -15.44 16.35
C MET A 270 2.69 -15.32 15.04
N ILE A 271 2.95 -14.22 14.31
CA ILE A 271 2.46 -13.98 12.98
C ILE A 271 3.65 -13.74 12.07
N MET A 272 3.70 -14.46 10.95
CA MET A 272 4.65 -14.20 9.87
C MET A 272 3.89 -13.70 8.64
N GLY A 273 4.44 -12.69 7.97
CA GLY A 273 3.78 -12.16 6.78
C GLY A 273 4.46 -10.93 6.21
N PHE A 274 3.73 -10.26 5.32
CA PHE A 274 4.21 -9.12 4.56
C PHE A 274 3.45 -7.85 4.97
N PRO A 275 3.72 -7.28 6.15
CA PRO A 275 3.06 -6.06 6.60
C PRO A 275 3.33 -4.90 5.64
N GLY A 276 2.33 -4.10 5.35
CA GLY A 276 2.39 -3.05 4.36
C GLY A 276 3.46 -2.00 4.64
N ARG A 277 3.14 -0.96 5.38
CA ARG A 277 4.07 0.12 5.70
C ARG A 277 3.81 0.69 7.09
N THR A 278 4.89 0.92 7.84
CA THR A 278 4.89 1.71 9.09
C THR A 278 5.85 2.89 8.99
N SER A 279 5.79 3.78 9.96
CA SER A 279 6.66 4.95 10.07
C SER A 279 7.01 5.15 11.54
N ARG A 280 7.83 4.25 12.09
CA ARG A 280 8.18 4.18 13.52
C ARG A 280 9.13 5.28 13.95
N PHE A 281 9.99 5.72 13.03
CA PHE A 281 11.09 6.65 13.30
C PHE A 281 10.75 8.12 13.01
N LEU A 282 9.47 8.48 12.89
CA LEU A 282 9.06 9.86 12.70
C LEU A 282 9.30 10.69 13.98
N THR A 283 9.65 11.96 13.79
CA THR A 283 9.62 12.97 14.86
C THR A 283 8.17 13.32 15.22
N ALA A 284 7.97 13.98 16.36
CA ALA A 284 6.66 14.47 16.81
C ALA A 284 6.02 15.39 15.74
N SER A 285 6.80 16.28 15.15
CA SER A 285 6.33 17.19 14.10
C SER A 285 5.90 16.44 12.83
N GLN A 286 6.62 15.39 12.43
CA GLN A 286 6.26 14.56 11.28
C GLN A 286 5.00 13.72 11.55
N VAL A 287 4.80 13.22 12.78
CA VAL A 287 3.55 12.54 13.18
C VAL A 287 2.38 13.52 13.05
N ARG A 288 2.54 14.74 13.57
CA ARG A 288 1.52 15.80 13.45
C ARG A 288 1.24 16.15 12.00
N LEU A 289 2.27 16.35 11.18
CA LEU A 289 2.13 16.57 9.73
C LEU A 289 1.29 15.50 9.06
N ARG A 290 1.53 14.23 9.39
CA ARG A 290 0.74 13.12 8.86
C ARG A 290 -0.73 13.19 9.26
N CYS A 291 -1.02 13.46 10.51
CA CYS A 291 -2.39 13.58 11.00
C CYS A 291 -3.15 14.74 10.35
N GLU A 292 -2.54 15.93 10.34
CA GLU A 292 -3.19 17.19 9.97
C GLU A 292 -3.16 17.49 8.46
N SER A 293 -2.13 17.00 7.73
CA SER A 293 -1.94 17.36 6.32
C SER A 293 -2.10 16.20 5.35
N ILE A 294 -2.21 14.96 5.84
CA ILE A 294 -2.47 13.78 5.00
C ILE A 294 -3.78 13.13 5.40
N ASN A 295 -3.91 12.70 6.67
CA ASN A 295 -5.06 11.91 7.09
C ASN A 295 -6.36 12.72 7.14
N GLU A 296 -6.31 13.91 7.74
CA GLU A 296 -7.50 14.75 7.94
C GLU A 296 -8.18 15.18 6.63
N PRO A 297 -7.47 15.79 5.63
CA PRO A 297 -8.13 16.22 4.40
C PRO A 297 -8.72 15.06 3.61
N ILE A 298 -8.09 13.89 3.64
CA ILE A 298 -8.59 12.69 2.97
C ILE A 298 -9.82 12.13 3.68
N ASN A 299 -9.83 12.09 5.02
CA ASN A 299 -10.97 11.60 5.77
C ASN A 299 -12.21 12.47 5.59
N LEU A 300 -12.05 13.80 5.62
CA LEU A 300 -13.16 14.74 5.45
C LEU A 300 -13.95 14.47 4.17
N ALA A 301 -13.27 14.35 3.05
CA ALA A 301 -13.89 14.08 1.75
C ALA A 301 -14.26 12.60 1.58
N GLY A 302 -13.41 11.69 2.06
CA GLY A 302 -13.62 10.24 1.92
C GLY A 302 -14.84 9.70 2.64
N GLU A 303 -15.17 10.22 3.83
CA GLU A 303 -16.39 9.86 4.52
C GLU A 303 -17.66 10.29 3.76
N ALA A 304 -17.64 11.46 3.12
CA ALA A 304 -18.76 11.90 2.30
C ALA A 304 -18.96 10.99 1.09
N GLU A 305 -17.86 10.61 0.44
CA GLU A 305 -17.90 9.70 -0.70
C GLU A 305 -18.37 8.29 -0.30
N LEU A 306 -17.92 7.75 0.84
CA LEU A 306 -18.40 6.46 1.36
C LEU A 306 -19.91 6.45 1.58
N ARG A 307 -20.47 7.52 2.17
CA ARG A 307 -21.92 7.64 2.34
C ARG A 307 -22.65 7.67 1.00
N PHE A 308 -22.11 8.37 0.03
CA PHE A 308 -22.67 8.44 -1.31
C PHE A 308 -22.62 7.07 -2.03
N MET A 309 -21.47 6.40 -2.03
CA MET A 309 -21.35 5.05 -2.61
C MET A 309 -22.31 4.07 -1.94
N LYS A 310 -22.41 4.10 -0.60
CA LYS A 310 -23.33 3.23 0.15
C LYS A 310 -24.79 3.44 -0.27
N SER A 311 -25.23 4.69 -0.45
CA SER A 311 -26.57 4.98 -0.89
C SER A 311 -26.90 4.43 -2.28
N LEU A 312 -25.93 4.41 -3.19
CA LEU A 312 -26.08 3.80 -4.51
C LEU A 312 -26.13 2.27 -4.43
N MET A 313 -25.25 1.69 -3.66
CA MET A 313 -25.16 0.23 -3.49
C MET A 313 -26.41 -0.35 -2.82
N ASP A 314 -27.03 0.39 -1.90
CA ASP A 314 -28.26 -0.04 -1.22
C ASP A 314 -29.49 0.02 -2.14
N SER A 315 -29.46 0.87 -3.15
CA SER A 315 -30.60 1.07 -4.06
C SER A 315 -30.63 0.08 -5.24
N ASP A 316 -29.47 -0.49 -5.61
CA ASP A 316 -29.35 -1.33 -6.79
C ASP A 316 -28.29 -2.44 -6.62
N LYS A 317 -28.67 -3.70 -6.94
CA LYS A 317 -27.79 -4.87 -6.85
C LYS A 317 -26.63 -4.82 -7.84
N ALA A 318 -26.83 -4.27 -9.03
CA ALA A 318 -25.77 -4.15 -10.02
C ALA A 318 -24.75 -3.10 -9.57
N ALA A 319 -25.22 -1.96 -9.03
CA ALA A 319 -24.34 -0.97 -8.41
C ALA A 319 -23.59 -1.54 -7.20
N SER A 320 -24.27 -2.35 -6.37
CA SER A 320 -23.63 -3.03 -5.23
C SER A 320 -22.46 -3.91 -5.69
N LEU A 321 -22.64 -4.74 -6.70
CA LEU A 321 -21.57 -5.57 -7.25
C LEU A 321 -20.46 -4.72 -7.89
N LYS A 322 -20.85 -3.68 -8.65
CA LYS A 322 -19.91 -2.80 -9.37
C LYS A 322 -18.96 -2.04 -8.42
N TYR A 323 -19.50 -1.46 -7.34
CA TYR A 323 -18.74 -0.58 -6.44
C TYR A 323 -18.20 -1.27 -5.19
N ALA A 324 -18.52 -2.54 -4.95
CA ALA A 324 -18.13 -3.26 -3.74
C ALA A 324 -16.61 -3.18 -3.44
N GLY A 325 -15.76 -3.40 -4.45
CA GLY A 325 -14.31 -3.36 -4.29
C GLY A 325 -13.78 -1.97 -3.94
N GLU A 326 -14.32 -0.94 -4.57
CA GLU A 326 -13.90 0.44 -4.33
C GLU A 326 -14.40 0.96 -2.98
N TYR A 327 -15.65 0.64 -2.63
CA TYR A 327 -16.20 0.93 -1.31
C TYR A 327 -15.36 0.31 -0.19
N MET A 328 -14.91 -0.94 -0.39
CA MET A 328 -14.03 -1.62 0.56
C MET A 328 -12.66 -0.93 0.67
N LYS A 329 -12.03 -0.59 -0.45
CA LYS A 329 -10.72 0.09 -0.47
C LYS A 329 -10.78 1.47 0.19
N LEU A 330 -11.76 2.28 -0.21
CA LEU A 330 -11.97 3.61 0.36
C LEU A 330 -12.29 3.54 1.85
N GLY A 331 -13.18 2.63 2.25
CA GLY A 331 -13.53 2.40 3.65
C GLY A 331 -12.33 1.97 4.49
N ASN A 332 -11.49 1.08 3.94
CA ASN A 332 -10.25 0.67 4.60
C ASN A 332 -9.30 1.86 4.83
N MET A 333 -9.13 2.74 3.85
CA MET A 333 -8.27 3.92 3.95
C MET A 333 -8.81 4.94 4.96
N VAL A 334 -10.08 5.32 4.85
CA VAL A 334 -10.71 6.32 5.72
C VAL A 334 -10.68 5.84 7.17
N LYS A 335 -11.06 4.59 7.43
CA LYS A 335 -10.99 4.00 8.77
C LYS A 335 -9.57 3.93 9.33
N ASN A 336 -8.59 3.56 8.51
CA ASN A 336 -7.19 3.55 8.94
C ASN A 336 -6.70 4.94 9.34
N PHE A 337 -6.96 5.96 8.52
CA PHE A 337 -6.50 7.31 8.76
C PHE A 337 -7.21 7.97 9.95
N GLY A 338 -8.54 7.80 10.06
CA GLY A 338 -9.30 8.26 11.22
C GLY A 338 -8.87 7.56 12.51
N GLY A 339 -8.72 6.24 12.46
CA GLY A 339 -8.25 5.43 13.58
C GLY A 339 -6.81 5.79 13.99
N MET A 340 -5.93 6.09 13.03
CA MET A 340 -4.58 6.57 13.31
C MET A 340 -4.60 7.89 14.09
N ASN A 341 -5.39 8.87 13.64
CA ASN A 341 -5.51 10.16 14.32
C ASN A 341 -6.06 10.00 15.74
N ALA A 342 -7.10 9.17 15.91
CA ALA A 342 -7.65 8.85 17.22
C ALA A 342 -6.62 8.13 18.13
N SER A 343 -5.85 7.20 17.58
CA SER A 343 -4.81 6.47 18.32
C SER A 343 -3.66 7.39 18.74
N VAL A 344 -3.20 8.29 17.88
CA VAL A 344 -2.18 9.29 18.23
C VAL A 344 -2.62 10.12 19.43
N ALA A 345 -3.90 10.53 19.47
CA ALA A 345 -4.46 11.29 20.58
C ALA A 345 -4.60 10.45 21.86
N SER A 346 -5.26 9.27 21.77
CA SER A 346 -5.58 8.43 22.95
C SER A 346 -4.34 7.83 23.62
N THR A 347 -3.33 7.45 22.84
CA THR A 347 -2.05 6.92 23.37
C THR A 347 -1.07 8.02 23.77
N ARG A 348 -1.39 9.29 23.54
CA ARG A 348 -0.49 10.42 23.76
C ARG A 348 0.85 10.23 23.04
N LEU A 349 0.81 9.73 21.79
CA LEU A 349 2.00 9.37 21.02
C LEU A 349 2.94 10.57 20.84
N LEU A 350 2.42 11.79 20.71
CA LEU A 350 3.25 13.00 20.59
C LEU A 350 4.10 13.24 21.83
N ASP A 351 3.56 12.96 23.05
CA ASP A 351 4.35 13.08 24.29
C ASP A 351 5.44 12.00 24.38
N ILE A 352 5.14 10.79 23.87
CA ILE A 352 6.14 9.71 23.80
C ILE A 352 7.27 10.11 22.86
N LYS A 353 6.94 10.67 21.70
CA LYS A 353 7.93 11.16 20.73
C LYS A 353 8.74 12.34 21.28
N ALA A 354 8.12 13.28 21.96
CA ALA A 354 8.84 14.39 22.59
C ALA A 354 9.87 13.91 23.62
N ARG A 355 9.56 12.86 24.40
CA ARG A 355 10.52 12.25 25.32
C ARG A 355 11.66 11.52 24.59
N GLU A 356 11.36 10.79 23.51
CA GLU A 356 12.37 10.14 22.65
C GLU A 356 13.32 11.19 22.04
N GLU A 357 12.78 12.31 21.57
CA GLU A 357 13.55 13.44 21.02
C GLU A 357 14.42 14.13 22.08
N ALA A 358 13.93 14.30 23.31
CA ALA A 358 14.73 14.84 24.40
C ALA A 358 15.92 13.92 24.71
N ALA A 359 15.69 12.60 24.85
CA ALA A 359 16.75 11.62 25.03
C ALA A 359 17.74 11.60 23.85
N PHE A 360 17.26 11.79 22.64
CA PHE A 360 18.10 11.87 21.45
C PHE A 360 19.01 13.12 21.47
N ARG A 361 18.49 14.28 21.88
CA ARG A 361 19.30 15.50 22.02
C ARG A 361 20.43 15.34 23.03
N GLU A 362 20.17 14.67 24.15
CA GLU A 362 21.20 14.34 25.13
C GLU A 362 22.25 13.36 24.57
N PHE A 363 21.80 12.32 23.84
CA PHE A 363 22.69 11.40 23.15
C PHE A 363 23.54 12.14 22.11
N ALA A 364 22.94 12.99 21.28
CA ALA A 364 23.63 13.79 20.25
C ALA A 364 24.71 14.68 20.84
N ALA A 365 24.44 15.33 21.99
CA ALA A 365 25.41 16.16 22.67
C ALA A 365 26.64 15.37 23.17
N ARG A 366 26.43 14.11 23.60
CA ARG A 366 27.50 13.24 24.12
C ARG A 366 28.21 12.42 23.05
N SER A 367 27.60 12.24 21.88
CA SER A 367 28.09 11.34 20.83
C SER A 367 29.36 11.80 20.12
N GLY A 368 29.74 13.07 20.25
CA GLY A 368 30.83 13.69 19.50
C GLY A 368 30.54 13.85 17.99
N ARG A 369 29.33 13.49 17.51
CA ARG A 369 28.95 13.52 16.11
C ARG A 369 28.22 14.83 15.76
N PRO A 370 28.85 15.73 15.01
CA PRO A 370 28.24 17.03 14.69
C PRO A 370 26.98 16.92 13.83
N GLU A 371 26.84 15.85 13.02
CA GLU A 371 25.68 15.63 12.17
C GLU A 371 24.39 15.39 12.93
N TYR A 372 24.43 15.00 14.21
CA TYR A 372 23.25 14.81 15.05
C TYR A 372 22.76 16.09 15.71
N ARG A 373 23.61 17.13 15.75
CA ARG A 373 23.23 18.41 16.37
C ARG A 373 22.12 19.07 15.56
N ASN A 374 21.11 19.57 16.26
CA ASN A 374 19.98 20.32 15.69
C ASN A 374 19.25 19.56 14.55
N ILE A 375 19.38 18.22 14.48
CA ILE A 375 18.77 17.44 13.40
C ILE A 375 17.23 17.51 13.48
N ILE A 376 16.67 17.48 14.69
CA ILE A 376 15.23 17.53 14.94
C ILE A 376 14.70 18.92 14.54
N GLU A 377 15.36 19.99 14.98
CA GLU A 377 14.99 21.37 14.65
C GLU A 377 15.02 21.65 13.15
N ARG A 378 15.96 21.03 12.44
CA ARG A 378 16.03 21.09 10.96
C ARG A 378 14.85 20.37 10.31
N ILE A 379 14.46 19.21 10.84
CA ILE A 379 13.27 18.46 10.38
C ILE A 379 12.01 19.30 10.65
N ASP A 380 11.87 19.86 11.87
CA ASP A 380 10.73 20.68 12.27
C ASP A 380 10.55 21.91 11.37
N SER A 381 11.64 22.56 10.99
CA SER A 381 11.62 23.69 10.04
C SER A 381 11.11 23.29 8.66
N LEU A 382 11.52 22.11 8.15
CA LEU A 382 11.01 21.60 6.87
C LEU A 382 9.53 21.22 6.95
N VAL A 383 9.11 20.62 8.05
CA VAL A 383 7.71 20.25 8.31
C VAL A 383 6.83 21.51 8.34
N ALA A 384 7.25 22.54 9.08
CA ALA A 384 6.51 23.80 9.15
C ALA A 384 6.35 24.46 7.77
N ALA A 385 7.40 24.42 6.95
CA ALA A 385 7.40 25.03 5.62
C ALA A 385 6.50 24.31 4.62
N VAL A 386 6.25 22.99 4.77
CA VAL A 386 5.50 22.19 3.79
C VAL A 386 4.05 21.92 4.22
N ARG A 387 3.72 22.13 5.50
CA ARG A 387 2.47 21.69 6.13
C ARG A 387 1.21 22.05 5.35
N ASP A 388 1.04 23.32 5.02
CA ASP A 388 -0.17 23.80 4.35
C ASP A 388 -0.18 23.43 2.86
N THR A 389 0.98 23.42 2.21
CA THR A 389 1.13 22.92 0.84
C THR A 389 0.75 21.44 0.73
N LEU A 390 1.21 20.60 1.67
CA LEU A 390 0.91 19.19 1.69
C LEU A 390 -0.56 18.92 2.00
N HIS A 391 -1.17 19.71 2.90
CA HIS A 391 -2.58 19.64 3.20
C HIS A 391 -3.42 19.91 1.95
N ASP A 392 -3.20 21.04 1.31
CA ASP A 392 -3.99 21.43 0.14
C ASP A 392 -3.73 20.52 -1.07
N TYR A 393 -2.51 20.04 -1.24
CA TYR A 393 -2.22 19.02 -2.25
C TYR A 393 -3.05 17.74 -2.06
N ASN A 394 -3.17 17.22 -0.83
CA ASN A 394 -3.95 16.04 -0.55
C ASN A 394 -5.47 16.31 -0.68
N LEU A 395 -5.93 17.44 -0.17
CA LEU A 395 -7.33 17.85 -0.29
C LEU A 395 -7.73 18.03 -1.77
N LEU A 396 -6.91 18.74 -2.55
CA LEU A 396 -7.13 18.98 -3.97
C LEU A 396 -7.22 17.66 -4.76
N ARG A 397 -6.25 16.77 -4.53
CA ARG A 397 -6.24 15.47 -5.19
C ARG A 397 -7.46 14.63 -4.83
N PHE A 398 -7.95 14.74 -3.60
CA PHE A 398 -9.10 13.95 -3.19
C PHE A 398 -10.44 14.55 -3.65
N THR A 399 -10.56 15.87 -3.72
CA THR A 399 -11.81 16.54 -4.11
C THR A 399 -11.97 16.69 -5.63
N TYR A 400 -10.92 17.03 -6.34
CA TYR A 400 -10.94 17.30 -7.79
C TYR A 400 -10.06 16.35 -8.60
N GLY A 401 -9.16 15.65 -7.94
CA GLY A 401 -8.17 14.83 -8.59
C GLY A 401 -8.53 13.38 -8.68
N ALA A 402 -7.66 12.69 -9.40
CA ALA A 402 -7.64 11.26 -9.46
C ALA A 402 -7.06 10.67 -8.20
N GLN A 403 -7.80 9.82 -7.57
CA GLN A 403 -7.29 8.93 -6.54
C GLN A 403 -7.25 7.50 -7.09
N ASP A 404 -6.23 6.76 -6.69
CA ASP A 404 -6.06 5.34 -7.06
C ASP A 404 -7.20 4.45 -6.52
N PHE A 405 -8.15 5.03 -5.82
CA PHE A 405 -9.26 4.35 -5.15
C PHE A 405 -10.59 4.42 -5.90
N HIS A 406 -10.63 5.13 -7.04
CA HIS A 406 -11.85 5.31 -7.83
C HIS A 406 -11.69 4.71 -9.22
N PRO A 407 -12.39 3.62 -9.56
CA PRO A 407 -12.18 2.90 -10.81
C PRO A 407 -12.41 3.80 -12.03
N ASN A 408 -13.41 4.67 -11.94
CA ASN A 408 -13.83 5.47 -13.09
C ASN A 408 -12.99 6.75 -13.24
N THR A 409 -12.88 7.55 -12.19
CA THR A 409 -12.05 8.76 -12.20
C THR A 409 -10.55 8.43 -12.28
N ALA A 410 -10.08 7.36 -11.63
CA ALA A 410 -8.70 6.91 -11.75
C ALA A 410 -8.36 6.42 -13.17
N ALA A 411 -9.29 5.74 -13.86
CA ALA A 411 -9.09 5.33 -15.24
C ALA A 411 -8.97 6.55 -16.16
N LEU A 412 -9.86 7.52 -16.03
CA LEU A 412 -9.85 8.75 -16.83
C LEU A 412 -8.62 9.61 -16.54
N SER A 413 -8.32 9.87 -15.29
CA SER A 413 -7.19 10.71 -14.91
C SER A 413 -5.84 10.02 -15.05
N GLY A 414 -5.73 8.74 -14.73
CA GLY A 414 -4.53 7.97 -15.01
C GLY A 414 -4.22 7.91 -16.50
N PHE A 415 -5.25 7.83 -17.33
CA PHE A 415 -5.13 7.98 -18.79
C PHE A 415 -4.63 9.38 -19.17
N ILE A 416 -5.25 10.43 -18.66
CA ILE A 416 -4.92 11.81 -19.00
C ILE A 416 -3.52 12.18 -18.48
N LEU A 417 -3.20 11.90 -17.22
CA LEU A 417 -1.88 12.16 -16.65
C LEU A 417 -0.75 11.41 -17.36
N ARG A 418 -1.03 10.22 -17.88
CA ARG A 418 -0.06 9.44 -18.64
C ARG A 418 0.18 9.97 -20.04
N PHE A 419 -0.86 10.46 -20.71
CA PHE A 419 -0.83 10.81 -22.13
C PHE A 419 -0.88 12.30 -22.41
N ALA A 420 -1.55 13.11 -21.57
CA ALA A 420 -1.72 14.54 -21.83
C ALA A 420 -0.41 15.31 -22.08
N PRO A 421 0.67 15.17 -21.29
CA PRO A 421 1.92 15.89 -21.54
C PRO A 421 2.58 15.49 -22.86
N ARG A 422 2.43 14.22 -23.27
CA ARG A 422 3.01 13.69 -24.52
C ARG A 422 2.16 14.06 -25.71
N VAL A 423 0.86 14.07 -25.54
CA VAL A 423 -0.11 14.55 -26.53
C VAL A 423 0.13 16.03 -26.79
N GLN A 424 0.24 16.85 -25.76
CA GLN A 424 0.49 18.29 -25.89
C GLN A 424 1.85 18.58 -26.54
N ALA A 425 2.90 17.84 -26.18
CA ALA A 425 4.23 18.00 -26.80
C ALA A 425 4.24 17.60 -28.28
N ASN A 426 3.54 16.53 -28.66
CA ASN A 426 3.41 16.11 -30.06
C ASN A 426 2.49 17.06 -30.84
N TRP A 427 1.44 17.58 -30.21
CA TRP A 427 0.53 18.59 -30.76
C TRP A 427 1.25 19.86 -31.16
N GLN A 428 2.05 20.44 -30.29
CA GLN A 428 2.86 21.62 -30.56
C GLN A 428 3.87 21.41 -31.70
N ARG A 429 4.28 20.16 -31.98
CA ARG A 429 5.10 19.78 -33.13
C ARG A 429 4.29 19.68 -34.42
N LEU A 430 3.07 19.19 -34.38
CA LEU A 430 2.18 18.99 -35.51
C LEU A 430 1.61 20.33 -36.04
N ASP A 431 1.26 21.24 -35.11
CA ASP A 431 0.70 22.55 -35.44
C ASP A 431 1.70 23.51 -36.14
N ARG A 432 3.01 23.28 -36.01
CA ARG A 432 4.06 24.08 -36.64
C ARG A 432 4.38 23.72 -38.09
N GLY A 433 3.73 22.73 -38.67
CA GLY A 433 4.04 22.33 -40.04
C GLY A 433 2.88 21.73 -40.80
N LYS A 434 2.38 22.45 -41.80
CA LYS A 434 1.39 21.99 -42.80
C LYS A 434 1.85 20.79 -43.66
N LYS A 435 2.68 19.89 -43.16
CA LYS A 435 3.10 18.68 -43.86
C LYS A 435 2.86 17.48 -42.93
N GLN A 436 2.17 16.45 -43.48
CA GLN A 436 2.07 15.13 -42.84
C GLN A 436 3.45 14.69 -42.36
N ILE A 437 3.67 14.78 -41.05
CA ILE A 437 4.88 14.24 -40.43
C ILE A 437 4.73 12.71 -40.44
N LYS A 438 5.65 12.01 -41.08
CA LYS A 438 5.76 10.56 -40.95
C LYS A 438 6.09 10.27 -39.50
N ALA A 439 5.06 9.91 -38.71
CA ALA A 439 5.22 9.51 -37.31
C ALA A 439 6.15 8.32 -37.23
N GLY A 440 7.17 8.40 -36.38
CA GLY A 440 8.10 7.31 -36.08
C GLY A 440 7.40 6.11 -35.44
N ALA A 441 8.07 4.97 -35.35
CA ALA A 441 7.51 3.74 -34.76
C ALA A 441 7.06 3.93 -33.29
N GLU A 442 7.79 4.71 -32.50
CA GLU A 442 7.43 5.04 -31.11
C GLU A 442 6.19 5.93 -31.03
N GLU A 443 6.09 6.93 -31.89
CA GLU A 443 4.91 7.82 -31.94
C GLU A 443 3.65 7.06 -32.32
N LYS A 444 3.75 6.16 -33.31
CA LYS A 444 2.62 5.27 -33.69
C LYS A 444 2.23 4.29 -32.57
N LYS A 445 3.20 3.82 -31.79
CA LYS A 445 2.93 2.96 -30.64
C LYS A 445 2.21 3.74 -29.53
N LEU A 446 2.69 4.95 -29.20
CA LEU A 446 2.09 5.82 -28.20
C LEU A 446 0.66 6.20 -28.59
N TYR A 447 0.43 6.53 -29.86
CA TYR A 447 -0.90 6.82 -30.39
C TYR A 447 -1.86 5.64 -30.24
N ARG A 448 -1.43 4.43 -30.61
CA ARG A 448 -2.25 3.21 -30.43
C ARG A 448 -2.57 2.93 -28.98
N GLU A 449 -1.61 3.12 -28.07
CA GLU A 449 -1.83 2.98 -26.63
C GLU A 449 -2.83 4.02 -26.13
N PHE A 450 -2.74 5.26 -26.60
CA PHE A 450 -3.68 6.33 -26.30
C PHE A 450 -5.09 5.96 -26.73
N MET A 451 -5.29 5.58 -28.00
CA MET A 451 -6.60 5.25 -28.54
C MET A 451 -7.24 4.05 -27.84
N THR A 452 -6.47 2.99 -27.59
CA THR A 452 -6.93 1.82 -26.83
C THR A 452 -7.37 2.22 -25.42
N SER A 453 -6.65 3.14 -24.79
CA SER A 453 -6.98 3.61 -23.44
C SER A 453 -8.21 4.53 -23.46
N ALA A 454 -8.35 5.42 -24.46
CA ALA A 454 -9.52 6.28 -24.62
C ALA A 454 -10.80 5.45 -24.81
N HIS A 455 -10.74 4.45 -25.68
CA HIS A 455 -11.87 3.53 -25.88
C HIS A 455 -12.25 2.77 -24.62
N ARG A 456 -11.24 2.26 -23.88
CA ARG A 456 -11.48 1.60 -22.59
C ARG A 456 -12.13 2.54 -21.59
N VAL A 457 -11.66 3.80 -21.48
CA VAL A 457 -12.24 4.79 -20.57
C VAL A 457 -13.71 5.05 -20.93
N ALA A 458 -14.02 5.24 -22.21
CA ALA A 458 -15.40 5.44 -22.66
C ALA A 458 -16.32 4.25 -22.31
N LEU A 459 -15.80 3.01 -22.37
CA LEU A 459 -16.57 1.80 -22.07
C LEU A 459 -16.72 1.54 -20.55
N THR A 460 -15.75 1.93 -19.73
CA THR A 460 -15.69 1.52 -18.32
C THR A 460 -16.02 2.62 -17.32
N THR A 461 -16.00 3.89 -17.75
CA THR A 461 -16.28 5.02 -16.85
C THR A 461 -17.78 5.21 -16.64
N ASP A 462 -18.18 5.30 -15.38
CA ASP A 462 -19.51 5.73 -14.99
C ASP A 462 -19.53 7.25 -14.84
N PHE A 463 -19.85 7.94 -15.92
CA PHE A 463 -19.81 9.41 -15.99
C PHE A 463 -20.88 10.06 -15.08
N ASP A 464 -22.01 9.41 -14.82
CA ASP A 464 -23.03 9.94 -13.93
C ASP A 464 -22.60 9.83 -12.46
N TYR A 465 -21.93 8.73 -12.11
CA TYR A 465 -21.29 8.60 -10.81
C TYR A 465 -20.19 9.65 -10.62
N ASP A 466 -19.29 9.80 -11.58
CA ASP A 466 -18.19 10.75 -11.51
C ASP A 466 -18.68 12.19 -11.38
N LEU A 467 -19.67 12.60 -12.18
CA LEU A 467 -20.29 13.93 -12.10
C LEU A 467 -20.88 14.20 -10.70
N ARG A 468 -21.67 13.26 -10.20
CA ARG A 468 -22.30 13.40 -8.87
C ARG A 468 -21.24 13.46 -7.76
N LYS A 469 -20.18 12.67 -7.87
CA LYS A 469 -19.04 12.68 -6.95
C LYS A 469 -18.32 14.02 -6.98
N MET A 470 -17.99 14.56 -8.15
CA MET A 470 -17.31 15.85 -8.29
C MET A 470 -18.12 16.97 -7.65
N LYS A 471 -19.42 17.00 -7.87
CA LYS A 471 -20.34 17.95 -7.21
C LYS A 471 -20.39 17.79 -5.69
N LEU A 472 -20.37 16.56 -5.20
CA LEU A 472 -20.36 16.25 -3.78
C LEU A 472 -19.08 16.74 -3.10
N LEU A 473 -17.92 16.57 -3.74
CA LEU A 473 -16.63 16.79 -3.12
C LEU A 473 -16.07 18.21 -3.27
N ALA A 474 -16.47 18.95 -4.31
CA ALA A 474 -16.01 20.33 -4.54
C ALA A 474 -16.19 21.28 -3.35
N PRO A 475 -17.30 21.26 -2.59
CA PRO A 475 -17.49 22.12 -1.43
C PRO A 475 -16.46 21.89 -0.31
N TYR A 476 -15.87 20.70 -0.22
CA TYR A 476 -14.85 20.41 0.79
C TYR A 476 -13.56 21.18 0.51
N TRP A 477 -13.16 21.32 -0.75
CA TRP A 477 -12.06 22.19 -1.13
C TRP A 477 -12.34 23.64 -0.73
N ALA A 478 -13.45 24.20 -1.15
CA ALA A 478 -13.83 25.59 -0.86
C ALA A 478 -13.79 25.91 0.63
N LYS A 479 -14.17 24.96 1.49
CA LYS A 479 -14.25 25.12 2.93
C LYS A 479 -12.92 24.92 3.66
N HIS A 480 -12.02 24.05 3.17
CA HIS A 480 -10.91 23.52 3.96
C HIS A 480 -9.52 23.83 3.40
N HIS A 481 -9.39 24.42 2.20
CA HIS A 481 -8.07 24.81 1.68
C HIS A 481 -7.43 25.89 2.57
N ARG A 482 -6.10 25.85 2.67
CA ARG A 482 -5.32 26.72 3.57
C ARG A 482 -4.54 27.80 2.83
N LEU A 483 -4.11 27.52 1.60
CA LEU A 483 -3.37 28.46 0.78
C LEU A 483 -4.33 29.46 0.11
N LYS A 484 -3.87 30.70 -0.12
CA LYS A 484 -4.66 31.73 -0.76
C LYS A 484 -4.85 31.51 -2.27
N ALA A 485 -3.93 30.78 -2.90
CA ALA A 485 -3.99 30.50 -4.33
C ALA A 485 -5.14 29.52 -4.63
N GLN A 486 -6.07 29.93 -5.49
CA GLN A 486 -7.14 29.09 -6.01
C GLN A 486 -6.71 28.46 -7.35
N PRO A 487 -7.12 27.21 -7.63
CA PRO A 487 -6.96 26.64 -8.96
C PRO A 487 -7.69 27.43 -10.04
N ASP A 488 -7.09 27.58 -11.21
CA ASP A 488 -7.68 28.33 -12.35
C ASP A 488 -9.02 27.75 -12.85
N PHE A 489 -9.33 26.50 -12.54
CA PHE A 489 -10.60 25.85 -12.88
C PHE A 489 -11.70 26.06 -11.84
N VAL A 490 -11.40 26.60 -10.66
CA VAL A 490 -12.43 26.88 -9.64
C VAL A 490 -13.30 28.05 -10.10
N ARG A 491 -14.61 27.89 -10.03
CA ARG A 491 -15.64 28.86 -10.44
C ARG A 491 -16.58 29.08 -9.27
N ASP A 492 -17.34 30.19 -9.33
CA ASP A 492 -18.38 30.49 -8.33
C ASP A 492 -19.45 29.38 -8.28
N ASP A 493 -19.84 28.86 -9.44
CA ASP A 493 -20.74 27.72 -9.57
C ASP A 493 -20.00 26.50 -10.14
N MET A 494 -19.43 25.70 -9.24
CA MET A 494 -18.76 24.45 -9.62
C MET A 494 -19.74 23.38 -10.11
N ASN A 495 -21.02 23.44 -9.72
CA ASN A 495 -22.01 22.49 -10.20
C ASN A 495 -22.32 22.72 -11.68
N ALA A 496 -22.58 23.97 -12.07
CA ALA A 496 -22.76 24.32 -13.47
C ALA A 496 -21.50 24.02 -14.31
N TYR A 497 -20.32 24.27 -13.77
CA TYR A 497 -19.06 23.93 -14.42
C TYR A 497 -18.96 22.43 -14.71
N PHE A 498 -19.22 21.57 -13.74
CA PHE A 498 -19.16 20.10 -13.95
C PHE A 498 -20.29 19.61 -14.86
N ASP A 499 -21.50 20.15 -14.77
CA ASP A 499 -22.59 19.83 -15.71
C ASP A 499 -22.18 20.08 -17.14
N SER A 500 -21.62 21.26 -17.42
CA SER A 500 -21.13 21.63 -18.74
C SER A 500 -20.01 20.69 -19.21
N LEU A 501 -19.03 20.43 -18.35
CA LEU A 501 -17.87 19.60 -18.64
C LEU A 501 -18.29 18.17 -19.02
N TYR A 502 -19.16 17.55 -18.22
CA TYR A 502 -19.59 16.17 -18.46
C TYR A 502 -20.65 16.05 -19.58
N ALA A 503 -21.42 17.11 -19.86
CA ALA A 503 -22.37 17.10 -20.98
C ALA A 503 -21.66 17.19 -22.35
N GLN A 504 -20.51 17.84 -22.41
CA GLN A 504 -19.81 18.11 -23.68
C GLN A 504 -18.71 17.11 -24.02
N THR A 505 -18.25 16.31 -23.04
CA THR A 505 -17.14 15.37 -23.29
C THR A 505 -17.52 14.29 -24.31
N ALA A 506 -16.61 14.01 -25.22
CA ALA A 506 -16.74 12.91 -26.17
C ALA A 506 -16.65 11.53 -25.53
N PHE A 507 -16.07 11.42 -24.32
CA PHE A 507 -15.87 10.13 -23.65
C PHE A 507 -17.18 9.46 -23.21
N ARG A 508 -18.29 10.18 -23.13
CA ARG A 508 -19.62 9.61 -22.87
C ARG A 508 -20.22 8.87 -24.07
N ASP A 509 -19.66 9.06 -25.27
CA ASP A 509 -20.17 8.49 -26.51
C ASP A 509 -19.10 7.62 -27.17
N THR A 510 -19.25 6.31 -27.03
CA THR A 510 -18.32 5.34 -27.64
C THR A 510 -18.32 5.39 -29.17
N ALA A 511 -19.44 5.76 -29.81
CA ALA A 511 -19.50 5.92 -31.25
C ALA A 511 -18.68 7.13 -31.70
N LYS A 512 -18.75 8.23 -30.95
CA LYS A 512 -17.94 9.43 -31.19
C LYS A 512 -16.45 9.16 -31.00
N ILE A 513 -16.06 8.42 -29.95
CA ILE A 513 -14.68 7.98 -29.74
C ILE A 513 -14.22 7.10 -30.91
N ASN A 514 -15.03 6.14 -31.35
CA ASN A 514 -14.70 5.26 -32.48
C ASN A 514 -14.55 6.07 -33.79
N MET A 515 -15.37 7.09 -34.00
CA MET A 515 -15.25 8.00 -35.14
C MET A 515 -13.93 8.80 -35.09
N TYR A 516 -13.56 9.34 -33.92
CA TYR A 516 -12.28 10.03 -33.76
C TYR A 516 -11.09 9.09 -34.01
N MET A 517 -11.20 7.84 -33.57
CA MET A 517 -10.21 6.79 -33.87
C MET A 517 -10.08 6.48 -35.35
N ALA A 518 -11.19 6.35 -36.04
CA ALA A 518 -11.22 5.99 -37.48
C ALA A 518 -10.73 7.12 -38.38
N THR A 519 -10.86 8.37 -37.97
CA THR A 519 -10.51 9.56 -38.75
C THR A 519 -9.18 10.19 -38.36
N ASP A 520 -8.45 9.58 -37.39
CA ASP A 520 -7.23 10.16 -36.78
C ASP A 520 -7.43 11.63 -36.32
N TYR A 521 -8.68 11.98 -35.93
CA TYR A 521 -9.04 13.32 -35.52
C TYR A 521 -8.60 13.60 -34.08
N PHE A 522 -7.31 13.85 -33.96
CA PHE A 522 -6.63 14.03 -32.68
C PHE A 522 -6.99 15.36 -32.00
N GLU A 523 -7.29 16.39 -32.79
CA GLU A 523 -7.70 17.73 -32.32
C GLU A 523 -8.91 17.67 -31.41
N ALA A 524 -9.87 16.80 -31.72
CA ALA A 524 -11.06 16.62 -30.91
C ALA A 524 -10.78 16.19 -29.47
N PHE A 525 -9.69 15.45 -29.22
CA PHE A 525 -9.31 15.07 -27.84
C PHE A 525 -8.63 16.19 -27.08
N SER A 526 -7.85 17.06 -27.75
CA SER A 526 -7.20 18.19 -27.09
C SER A 526 -8.19 19.30 -26.70
N GLU A 527 -9.30 19.38 -27.40
CA GLU A 527 -10.37 20.34 -27.14
C GLU A 527 -11.46 19.79 -26.23
N ASP A 528 -11.39 18.48 -25.90
CA ASP A 528 -12.37 17.87 -24.99
C ASP A 528 -12.32 18.56 -23.61
N PRO A 529 -13.47 19.02 -23.07
CA PRO A 529 -13.50 19.79 -21.84
C PRO A 529 -13.00 18.99 -20.63
N VAL A 530 -13.17 17.67 -20.59
CA VAL A 530 -12.63 16.83 -19.53
C VAL A 530 -11.11 16.76 -19.62
N ILE A 531 -10.54 16.62 -20.82
CA ILE A 531 -9.09 16.68 -21.01
C ILE A 531 -8.54 18.06 -20.63
N SER A 532 -9.19 19.13 -21.05
CA SER A 532 -8.79 20.50 -20.70
C SER A 532 -8.79 20.72 -19.18
N HIS A 533 -9.81 20.24 -18.47
CA HIS A 533 -9.87 20.30 -17.01
C HIS A 533 -8.68 19.58 -16.37
N TRP A 534 -8.38 18.36 -16.81
CA TRP A 534 -7.27 17.59 -16.26
C TRP A 534 -5.89 18.16 -16.60
N LEU A 535 -5.74 18.80 -17.73
CA LEU A 535 -4.51 19.53 -18.07
C LEU A 535 -4.28 20.72 -17.15
N LEU A 536 -5.33 21.48 -16.81
CA LEU A 536 -5.25 22.56 -15.82
C LEU A 536 -4.89 22.01 -14.43
N PHE A 537 -5.53 20.89 -14.05
CA PHE A 537 -5.23 20.22 -12.78
C PHE A 537 -3.77 19.73 -12.71
N ASP A 538 -3.29 19.06 -13.77
CA ASP A 538 -1.91 18.56 -13.84
C ASP A 538 -0.88 19.70 -13.82
N ARG A 539 -1.16 20.80 -14.51
CA ARG A 539 -0.34 22.01 -14.46
C ARG A 539 -0.25 22.56 -13.04
N LEU A 540 -1.37 22.70 -12.35
CA LEU A 540 -1.42 23.17 -10.97
C LEU A 540 -0.58 22.26 -10.04
N ILE A 541 -0.74 20.94 -10.15
CA ILE A 541 0.04 19.99 -9.37
C ILE A 541 1.54 20.17 -9.63
N ASN A 542 1.96 20.23 -10.89
CA ASN A 542 3.38 20.24 -11.25
C ASN A 542 4.07 21.60 -11.07
N GLU A 543 3.36 22.71 -11.26
CA GLU A 543 3.95 24.04 -11.17
C GLU A 543 3.84 24.66 -9.78
N VAL A 544 2.79 24.36 -9.03
CA VAL A 544 2.53 24.97 -7.71
C VAL A 544 2.95 24.04 -6.57
N TYR A 545 2.46 22.81 -6.55
CA TYR A 545 2.65 21.93 -5.38
C TYR A 545 3.95 21.13 -5.45
N ARG A 546 4.24 20.47 -6.58
CA ARG A 546 5.40 19.58 -6.72
C ARG A 546 6.75 20.22 -6.38
N PRO A 547 7.07 21.46 -6.77
CA PRO A 547 8.37 22.05 -6.44
C PRO A 547 8.64 22.16 -4.95
N ALA A 548 7.62 22.45 -4.14
CA ALA A 548 7.74 22.51 -2.68
C ALA A 548 7.81 21.11 -2.05
N LEU A 549 6.97 20.19 -2.52
CA LEU A 549 6.92 18.80 -2.05
C LEU A 549 8.23 18.06 -2.37
N ASP A 550 8.73 18.13 -3.59
CA ASP A 550 9.98 17.50 -4.01
C ASP A 550 11.19 18.04 -3.23
N ARG A 551 11.19 19.36 -2.95
CA ARG A 551 12.21 19.97 -2.11
C ARG A 551 12.15 19.43 -0.68
N TYR A 552 10.95 19.30 -0.12
CA TYR A 552 10.73 18.70 1.19
C TYR A 552 11.19 17.24 1.20
N GLU A 553 10.73 16.42 0.26
CA GLU A 553 11.02 14.99 0.19
C GLU A 553 12.53 14.72 0.09
N ARG A 554 13.25 15.47 -0.73
CA ARG A 554 14.72 15.34 -0.88
C ARG A 554 15.43 15.68 0.43
N LYS A 555 15.13 16.84 1.00
CA LYS A 555 15.81 17.32 2.22
C LYS A 555 15.46 16.48 3.44
N VAL A 556 14.19 16.10 3.59
CA VAL A 556 13.77 15.28 4.73
C VAL A 556 14.33 13.86 4.65
N ALA A 557 14.52 13.30 3.45
CA ALA A 557 15.14 11.98 3.28
C ALA A 557 16.57 11.95 3.83
N GLU A 558 17.37 13.01 3.58
CA GLU A 558 18.73 13.16 4.13
C GLU A 558 18.70 13.27 5.66
N LEU A 559 17.85 14.15 6.18
CA LEU A 559 17.76 14.38 7.63
C LEU A 559 17.23 13.15 8.36
N ASN A 560 16.22 12.47 7.81
CA ASN A 560 15.68 11.24 8.38
C ASN A 560 16.71 10.10 8.39
N GLN A 561 17.56 9.98 7.36
CA GLN A 561 18.62 8.98 7.39
C GLN A 561 19.57 9.22 8.57
N ILE A 562 20.00 10.48 8.79
CA ILE A 562 20.90 10.86 9.89
C ILE A 562 20.20 10.62 11.24
N TYR A 563 18.97 11.08 11.39
CA TYR A 563 18.18 10.92 12.63
C TYR A 563 17.97 9.45 12.99
N VAL A 564 17.53 8.63 12.01
CA VAL A 564 17.29 7.19 12.22
C VAL A 564 18.60 6.47 12.56
N ARG A 565 19.73 6.82 11.91
CA ARG A 565 21.05 6.26 12.28
C ARG A 565 21.37 6.57 13.73
N GLY A 566 21.22 7.82 14.14
CA GLY A 566 21.48 8.23 15.52
C GLY A 566 20.54 7.53 16.52
N LEU A 567 19.25 7.35 16.21
CA LEU A 567 18.34 6.57 17.04
C LEU A 567 18.78 5.10 17.14
N CYS A 568 19.18 4.49 16.03
CA CYS A 568 19.68 3.10 16.02
C CYS A 568 20.97 2.98 16.87
N GLU A 569 21.89 3.92 16.76
CA GLU A 569 23.10 3.94 17.60
C GLU A 569 22.77 4.17 19.08
N MET A 570 21.83 5.07 19.40
CA MET A 570 21.36 5.30 20.76
C MET A 570 20.75 4.05 21.41
N TYR A 571 20.02 3.24 20.63
CA TYR A 571 19.39 2.00 21.07
C TYR A 571 20.19 0.75 20.74
N GLY A 572 21.45 0.86 20.29
CA GLY A 572 22.29 -0.31 19.97
C GLY A 572 21.75 -1.20 18.83
N TRP A 573 21.03 -0.63 17.87
CA TRP A 573 20.42 -1.34 16.72
C TRP A 573 19.39 -2.43 17.11
N THR A 574 18.84 -2.36 18.32
CA THR A 574 17.88 -3.35 18.84
C THR A 574 16.41 -3.02 18.50
N LYS A 575 16.14 -1.88 17.87
CA LYS A 575 14.79 -1.51 17.43
C LYS A 575 14.39 -2.27 16.17
N ALA A 576 13.12 -2.69 16.10
CA ALA A 576 12.57 -3.26 14.88
C ALA A 576 12.51 -2.21 13.76
N PRO A 577 12.85 -2.59 12.51
CA PRO A 577 12.73 -1.68 11.37
C PRO A 577 11.26 -1.44 10.99
N ASP A 578 11.01 -0.38 10.22
CA ASP A 578 9.69 -0.15 9.62
C ASP A 578 9.26 -1.31 8.73
N ALA A 579 7.96 -1.60 8.72
CA ALA A 579 7.35 -2.46 7.72
C ALA A 579 7.45 -1.81 6.34
N ASN A 580 7.71 -2.62 5.32
CA ASN A 580 7.93 -2.19 3.94
C ASN A 580 7.60 -3.29 2.92
N SER A 581 6.54 -4.05 3.20
CA SER A 581 6.07 -5.18 2.37
C SER A 581 7.12 -6.28 2.16
N THR A 582 7.97 -6.50 3.18
CA THR A 582 8.91 -7.62 3.23
C THR A 582 8.50 -8.61 4.31
N LEU A 583 9.03 -9.85 4.22
CA LEU A 583 8.71 -10.90 5.16
C LEU A 583 9.17 -10.51 6.58
N ARG A 584 8.24 -10.53 7.52
CA ARG A 584 8.43 -10.15 8.92
C ARG A 584 7.77 -11.14 9.86
N MET A 585 8.15 -11.03 11.11
CA MET A 585 7.53 -11.76 12.22
C MET A 585 7.18 -10.78 13.35
N THR A 586 6.03 -10.98 13.97
CA THR A 586 5.66 -10.41 15.26
C THR A 586 5.23 -11.55 16.18
N TYR A 587 5.33 -11.36 17.50
CA TYR A 587 5.02 -12.39 18.46
C TYR A 587 4.42 -11.80 19.74
N GLY A 588 3.86 -12.64 20.57
CA GLY A 588 3.30 -12.30 21.86
C GLY A 588 2.74 -13.52 22.58
N SER A 589 2.05 -13.28 23.69
CA SER A 589 1.35 -14.32 24.44
C SER A 589 -0.14 -14.05 24.46
N VAL A 590 -0.94 -15.09 24.44
CA VAL A 590 -2.39 -15.00 24.59
C VAL A 590 -2.73 -14.43 25.96
N ARG A 591 -3.48 -13.33 26.02
CA ARG A 591 -3.90 -12.67 27.25
C ARG A 591 -5.32 -12.17 27.13
N GLY A 592 -6.05 -12.20 28.23
CA GLY A 592 -7.33 -11.50 28.35
C GLY A 592 -7.15 -9.98 28.49
N TYR A 593 -8.21 -9.24 28.33
CA TYR A 593 -8.25 -7.80 28.59
C TYR A 593 -9.61 -7.42 29.19
N SER A 594 -9.65 -6.31 29.90
CA SER A 594 -10.87 -5.73 30.46
C SER A 594 -11.15 -4.41 29.71
N PRO A 595 -12.16 -4.36 28.83
CA PRO A 595 -12.43 -3.17 28.01
C PRO A 595 -12.95 -1.99 28.85
N ARG A 596 -13.56 -2.27 30.00
CA ARG A 596 -14.03 -1.33 31.00
C ARG A 596 -14.31 -2.08 32.30
N ASP A 597 -14.60 -1.34 33.38
CA ASP A 597 -14.96 -1.92 34.66
C ASP A 597 -16.16 -2.89 34.51
N ALA A 598 -16.07 -4.02 35.23
CA ALA A 598 -17.07 -5.09 35.24
C ALA A 598 -17.33 -5.79 33.88
N VAL A 599 -16.48 -5.61 32.88
CA VAL A 599 -16.54 -6.32 31.60
C VAL A 599 -15.17 -6.99 31.34
N GLN A 600 -15.18 -8.31 31.27
CA GLN A 600 -14.01 -9.15 30.97
C GLN A 600 -14.17 -9.87 29.65
#